data_28267fe68653f6c15c6ad9027e7e38c1
#
_entry.id   28267fe68653f6c15c6ad9027e7e38c1
#
_cell.length_a   1.000
_cell.length_b   1.000
_cell.length_c   1.000
_cell.angle_alpha   90.00
_cell.angle_beta   90.00
_cell.angle_gamma   90.00
#
_symmetry.space_group_name_H-M   'P 1'
#
loop_
_entity.id
_entity.type
_entity.pdbx_description
1 polymer ?
#
loop_
_entity_poly.entity_id
_entity_poly.type
_entity_poly.pdbx_seq_one_letter_code
_entity_poly.pdbx_strand_id
1 'polypeptide(L)'
;MTTSRSLRTTTISALFIASCGGGERVMESTVSYEPPITHRVVVETVVELPSDRAWDELIRRLSESSFRVSTLEKASRFVSIELRRSSDLATNANRPARYVDCGRTTRTFLNDGDSEQFEYAVADSSQHREVSAVAGGFRVSDVSRRIELEARTTLYLQPEGERRTRITVKASYEVSIEVSGSVVVMPRDADEAIGPVEKFGPRVESIQFSTFRPGQDRRSGGLTCRTTGDLEHSLIALANPAAAI
;
A
#
# COMPACT_ATOMS: atom_id res chain seq x y z
N MET A 1 50.23 6.66 75.89
CA MET A 1 48.75 6.69 76.06
C MET A 1 48.14 6.37 74.72
N THR A 2 47.76 5.11 74.47
CA THR A 2 47.30 4.63 73.21
C THR A 2 45.90 4.04 73.42
N THR A 3 44.86 4.73 72.97
CA THR A 3 43.46 4.30 73.11
C THR A 3 43.03 3.48 71.88
N SER A 4 42.83 2.19 72.08
CA SER A 4 42.32 1.25 71.13
C SER A 4 40.74 1.41 71.05
N ARG A 5 40.22 1.74 69.87
CA ARG A 5 38.75 1.74 69.55
C ARG A 5 38.37 0.40 68.88
N SER A 6 37.59 -0.37 69.60
CA SER A 6 36.96 -1.60 69.14
C SER A 6 35.87 -1.28 68.14
N LEU A 7 35.99 -1.74 66.89
CA LEU A 7 34.90 -1.73 65.86
C LEU A 7 33.98 -2.93 66.13
N ARG A 8 32.74 -2.65 66.44
CA ARG A 8 31.66 -3.66 66.42
C ARG A 8 31.13 -3.82 65.01
N THR A 9 31.36 -4.99 64.42
CA THR A 9 30.81 -5.38 63.11
C THR A 9 29.36 -5.84 63.28
N THR A 10 28.44 -5.06 62.81
CA THR A 10 27.01 -5.44 62.79
C THR A 10 26.73 -6.18 61.46
N THR A 11 26.49 -7.47 61.54
CA THR A 11 26.11 -8.32 60.41
C THR A 11 24.64 -8.10 60.10
N ILE A 12 24.36 -7.40 58.97
CA ILE A 12 23.00 -7.27 58.46
C ILE A 12 22.73 -8.50 57.58
N SER A 13 21.88 -9.41 58.07
CA SER A 13 21.34 -10.50 57.30
C SER A 13 20.30 -9.94 56.31
N ALA A 14 20.68 -9.83 55.07
CA ALA A 14 19.75 -9.51 53.98
C ALA A 14 18.87 -10.75 53.71
N LEU A 15 17.62 -10.67 54.10
CA LEU A 15 16.58 -11.62 53.67
C LEU A 15 16.32 -11.41 52.18
N PHE A 16 16.84 -12.29 51.33
CA PHE A 16 16.39 -12.36 49.93
C PHE A 16 14.98 -12.96 49.91
N ILE A 17 13.97 -12.09 49.78
CA ILE A 17 12.62 -12.50 49.37
C ILE A 17 12.77 -12.78 47.89
N ALA A 18 12.87 -14.05 47.50
CA ALA A 18 12.68 -14.49 46.14
C ALA A 18 11.20 -14.21 45.77
N SER A 19 10.98 -13.03 45.21
CA SER A 19 9.72 -12.74 44.53
C SER A 19 9.66 -13.65 43.31
N CYS A 20 8.89 -14.75 43.40
CA CYS A 20 8.39 -15.47 42.23
C CYS A 20 7.40 -14.53 41.51
N GLY A 21 7.93 -13.56 40.81
CA GLY A 21 7.16 -12.75 39.88
C GLY A 21 6.87 -13.61 38.68
N GLY A 22 5.71 -14.23 38.62
CA GLY A 22 5.12 -14.62 37.34
C GLY A 22 5.03 -13.34 36.52
N GLY A 23 5.92 -13.18 35.53
CA GLY A 23 5.91 -12.02 34.65
C GLY A 23 4.57 -11.94 33.94
N GLU A 24 3.87 -10.84 34.14
CA GLU A 24 2.65 -10.58 33.38
C GLU A 24 3.03 -10.46 31.92
N ARG A 25 2.40 -11.25 31.03
CA ARG A 25 2.63 -11.22 29.59
C ARG A 25 2.34 -9.83 29.05
N VAL A 26 3.25 -9.32 28.25
CA VAL A 26 3.12 -8.03 27.55
C VAL A 26 3.04 -8.31 26.04
N MET A 27 1.91 -7.98 25.46
CA MET A 27 1.72 -8.02 23.99
C MET A 27 1.24 -6.66 23.53
N GLU A 28 1.92 -6.13 22.51
CA GLU A 28 1.62 -4.83 21.94
C GLU A 28 1.79 -4.85 20.42
N SER A 29 0.98 -4.07 19.72
CA SER A 29 1.14 -3.83 18.29
C SER A 29 1.12 -2.34 18.03
N THR A 30 2.15 -1.86 17.34
CA THR A 30 2.23 -0.48 16.88
C THR A 30 2.20 -0.40 15.38
N VAL A 31 1.73 0.72 14.84
CA VAL A 31 1.66 0.98 13.41
C VAL A 31 2.23 2.36 13.11
N SER A 32 3.11 2.42 12.10
CA SER A 32 3.62 3.66 11.51
C SER A 32 3.24 3.68 10.04
N TYR A 33 2.79 4.83 9.56
CA TYR A 33 2.43 5.04 8.16
C TYR A 33 3.25 6.18 7.58
N GLU A 34 3.90 5.90 6.44
CA GLU A 34 4.60 6.87 5.62
C GLU A 34 3.75 7.16 4.37
N PRO A 35 3.33 8.42 4.15
CA PRO A 35 2.52 8.77 3.00
C PRO A 35 3.30 8.64 1.69
N PRO A 36 2.60 8.51 0.54
CA PRO A 36 3.23 8.38 -0.76
C PRO A 36 4.05 9.61 -1.13
N ILE A 37 5.15 9.38 -1.83
CA ILE A 37 5.99 10.45 -2.37
C ILE A 37 5.30 11.05 -3.59
N THR A 38 5.37 12.37 -3.72
CA THR A 38 4.83 13.06 -4.90
C THR A 38 5.84 13.01 -6.04
N HIS A 39 5.49 12.29 -7.11
CA HIS A 39 6.26 12.27 -8.35
C HIS A 39 5.68 13.23 -9.39
N ARG A 40 6.54 13.78 -10.23
CA ARG A 40 6.08 14.52 -11.41
C ARG A 40 5.67 13.52 -12.47
N VAL A 41 4.39 13.47 -12.79
CA VAL A 41 3.85 12.61 -13.84
C VAL A 41 3.81 13.35 -15.16
N VAL A 42 4.36 12.75 -16.21
CA VAL A 42 4.25 13.27 -17.55
C VAL A 42 2.92 12.82 -18.14
N VAL A 43 2.02 13.77 -18.32
CA VAL A 43 0.66 13.52 -18.85
C VAL A 43 0.47 14.06 -20.27
N GLU A 44 1.51 14.66 -20.85
CA GLU A 44 1.46 15.26 -22.18
C GLU A 44 2.81 15.13 -22.88
N THR A 45 2.77 14.89 -24.19
CA THR A 45 3.93 14.89 -25.07
C THR A 45 3.56 15.41 -26.45
N VAL A 46 4.55 15.86 -27.22
CA VAL A 46 4.40 16.22 -28.63
C VAL A 46 5.23 15.27 -29.47
N VAL A 47 4.63 14.70 -30.51
CA VAL A 47 5.31 13.82 -31.46
C VAL A 47 5.41 14.50 -32.82
N GLU A 48 6.51 14.28 -33.51
CA GLU A 48 6.81 14.83 -34.85
C GLU A 48 6.13 13.99 -35.95
N LEU A 49 4.80 13.82 -35.83
CA LEU A 49 3.96 13.11 -36.76
C LEU A 49 2.65 13.87 -37.00
N PRO A 50 2.14 13.90 -38.24
CA PRO A 50 0.77 14.34 -38.51
C PRO A 50 -0.24 13.51 -37.71
N SER A 51 -1.34 14.12 -37.31
CA SER A 51 -2.27 13.51 -36.35
C SER A 51 -2.92 12.21 -36.86
N ASP A 52 -3.13 12.04 -38.16
CA ASP A 52 -3.67 10.79 -38.69
C ASP A 52 -2.63 9.66 -38.62
N ARG A 53 -1.36 9.97 -38.90
CA ARG A 53 -0.27 9.00 -38.73
C ARG A 53 -0.01 8.65 -37.26
N ALA A 54 -0.05 9.64 -36.39
CA ALA A 54 0.09 9.40 -34.94
C ALA A 54 -1.07 8.51 -34.42
N TRP A 55 -2.28 8.72 -34.92
CA TRP A 55 -3.42 7.89 -34.63
C TRP A 55 -3.24 6.45 -35.08
N ASP A 56 -2.95 6.25 -36.36
CA ASP A 56 -2.81 4.91 -36.95
C ASP A 56 -1.69 4.12 -36.26
N GLU A 57 -0.57 4.77 -35.91
CA GLU A 57 0.54 4.16 -35.17
C GLU A 57 0.14 3.79 -33.73
N LEU A 58 -0.57 4.68 -33.03
CA LEU A 58 -1.10 4.39 -31.69
C LEU A 58 -2.01 3.16 -31.72
N ILE A 59 -2.96 3.10 -32.66
CA ILE A 59 -3.89 1.98 -32.77
C ILE A 59 -3.17 0.65 -33.07
N ARG A 60 -2.20 0.69 -33.98
CA ARG A 60 -1.38 -0.49 -34.29
C ARG A 60 -0.68 -1.01 -33.03
N ARG A 61 -0.01 -0.16 -32.26
CA ARG A 61 0.71 -0.53 -31.05
C ARG A 61 -0.23 -0.95 -29.92
N LEU A 62 -1.37 -0.31 -29.77
CA LEU A 62 -2.38 -0.74 -28.80
C LEU A 62 -2.89 -2.15 -29.11
N SER A 63 -3.07 -2.51 -30.40
CA SER A 63 -3.48 -3.85 -30.79
C SER A 63 -2.43 -4.95 -30.46
N GLU A 64 -1.16 -4.57 -30.39
CA GLU A 64 -0.04 -5.44 -30.03
C GLU A 64 0.22 -5.47 -28.50
N SER A 65 -0.45 -4.60 -27.74
CA SER A 65 -0.26 -4.45 -26.31
C SER A 65 -1.25 -5.31 -25.51
N SER A 66 -1.01 -5.43 -24.20
CA SER A 66 -1.94 -6.07 -23.25
C SER A 66 -3.00 -5.12 -22.68
N PHE A 67 -3.09 -3.89 -23.20
CA PHE A 67 -4.09 -2.94 -22.73
C PHE A 67 -5.48 -3.23 -23.32
N ARG A 68 -6.49 -3.11 -22.44
CA ARG A 68 -7.88 -3.28 -22.87
C ARG A 68 -8.45 -1.93 -23.31
N VAL A 69 -8.69 -1.79 -24.60
CA VAL A 69 -9.37 -0.62 -25.16
C VAL A 69 -10.87 -0.76 -24.91
N SER A 70 -11.48 0.22 -24.23
CA SER A 70 -12.91 0.27 -23.95
C SER A 70 -13.66 1.14 -24.95
N THR A 71 -13.02 2.20 -25.44
CA THR A 71 -13.61 3.10 -26.44
C THR A 71 -12.55 3.55 -27.44
N LEU A 72 -12.91 3.57 -28.70
CA LEU A 72 -12.08 4.02 -29.81
C LEU A 72 -12.91 4.90 -30.74
N GLU A 73 -12.53 6.18 -30.83
CA GLU A 73 -13.25 7.14 -31.67
C GLU A 73 -12.30 7.97 -32.52
N LYS A 74 -12.21 7.62 -33.80
CA LYS A 74 -11.28 8.24 -34.75
C LYS A 74 -11.61 9.71 -35.03
N ALA A 75 -12.90 10.05 -35.10
CA ALA A 75 -13.33 11.41 -35.44
C ALA A 75 -12.85 12.44 -34.40
N SER A 76 -12.96 12.11 -33.12
CA SER A 76 -12.49 12.93 -32.00
C SER A 76 -11.07 12.61 -31.58
N ARG A 77 -10.40 11.62 -32.21
CA ARG A 77 -9.06 11.13 -31.85
C ARG A 77 -8.92 10.82 -30.37
N PHE A 78 -9.90 10.08 -29.87
CA PHE A 78 -10.06 9.72 -28.47
C PHE A 78 -9.96 8.21 -28.31
N VAL A 79 -9.14 7.76 -27.34
CA VAL A 79 -9.04 6.36 -26.93
C VAL A 79 -9.24 6.26 -25.44
N SER A 80 -10.12 5.36 -24.99
CA SER A 80 -10.26 5.02 -23.59
C SER A 80 -9.74 3.61 -23.32
N ILE A 81 -8.98 3.47 -22.25
CA ILE A 81 -8.30 2.23 -21.85
C ILE A 81 -8.66 1.93 -20.41
N GLU A 82 -8.94 0.66 -20.15
CA GLU A 82 -9.14 0.15 -18.79
C GLU A 82 -8.00 -0.78 -18.39
N LEU A 83 -7.51 -0.56 -17.19
CA LEU A 83 -6.52 -1.43 -16.53
C LEU A 83 -7.14 -1.94 -15.23
N ARG A 84 -7.11 -3.27 -15.05
CA ARG A 84 -7.44 -3.91 -13.77
C ARG A 84 -6.25 -4.74 -13.31
N ARG A 85 -5.89 -4.59 -12.05
CA ARG A 85 -4.83 -5.35 -11.40
C ARG A 85 -5.30 -5.75 -10.00
N SER A 86 -5.00 -6.99 -9.63
CA SER A 86 -5.17 -7.45 -8.26
C SER A 86 -3.83 -7.97 -7.77
N SER A 87 -3.49 -7.67 -6.52
CA SER A 87 -2.33 -8.30 -5.92
C SER A 87 -2.79 -9.61 -5.26
N ASP A 88 -2.12 -10.69 -5.65
CA ASP A 88 -2.19 -11.98 -4.96
C ASP A 88 -0.89 -12.13 -4.16
N LEU A 89 -0.99 -12.65 -2.94
CA LEU A 89 0.17 -12.93 -2.08
C LEU A 89 1.17 -13.91 -2.74
N ALA A 90 0.70 -14.73 -3.66
CA ALA A 90 1.51 -15.75 -4.31
C ALA A 90 2.33 -15.28 -5.52
N THR A 91 1.96 -14.16 -6.15
CA THR A 91 2.60 -13.70 -7.38
C THR A 91 3.01 -12.24 -7.32
N ASN A 92 4.30 -11.98 -7.61
CA ASN A 92 4.84 -10.61 -7.70
C ASN A 92 4.55 -9.92 -9.05
N ALA A 93 3.92 -10.62 -9.99
CA ALA A 93 3.60 -10.09 -11.30
C ALA A 93 2.32 -9.23 -11.26
N ASN A 94 2.35 -8.07 -11.92
CA ASN A 94 1.20 -7.17 -12.07
C ASN A 94 0.67 -6.51 -10.79
N ARG A 95 1.52 -6.24 -9.82
CA ARG A 95 1.12 -5.59 -8.56
C ARG A 95 0.49 -4.22 -8.80
N PRO A 96 -0.60 -3.87 -8.09
CA PRO A 96 -1.13 -2.51 -8.05
C PRO A 96 -0.08 -1.45 -7.69
N ALA A 97 0.82 -1.73 -6.76
CA ALA A 97 1.92 -0.87 -6.33
C ALA A 97 2.89 -0.45 -7.45
N ARG A 98 2.87 -1.12 -8.61
CA ARG A 98 3.59 -0.66 -9.79
C ARG A 98 3.00 0.65 -10.36
N TYR A 99 1.69 0.80 -10.32
CA TYR A 99 0.97 1.91 -10.97
C TYR A 99 0.53 2.98 -9.98
N VAL A 100 0.40 2.61 -8.70
CA VAL A 100 -0.06 3.50 -7.64
C VAL A 100 0.81 3.36 -6.39
N ASP A 101 1.16 4.50 -5.81
CA ASP A 101 1.82 4.58 -4.52
C ASP A 101 0.79 5.07 -3.49
N CYS A 102 0.50 4.24 -2.51
CA CYS A 102 -0.38 4.55 -1.36
C CYS A 102 0.43 4.68 -0.06
N GLY A 103 1.75 4.84 -0.16
CA GLY A 103 2.65 4.88 0.99
C GLY A 103 3.02 3.49 1.50
N ARG A 104 3.71 3.48 2.63
CA ARG A 104 4.22 2.27 3.29
C ARG A 104 3.71 2.21 4.73
N THR A 105 3.47 1.02 5.20
CA THR A 105 3.10 0.77 6.59
C THR A 105 4.12 -0.16 7.21
N THR A 106 4.62 0.24 8.36
CA THR A 106 5.45 -0.60 9.24
C THR A 106 4.64 -0.97 10.46
N ARG A 107 4.56 -2.25 10.75
CA ARG A 107 3.91 -2.79 11.94
C ARG A 107 4.95 -3.49 12.80
N THR A 108 4.93 -3.19 14.07
CA THR A 108 5.77 -3.87 15.06
C THR A 108 4.88 -4.62 16.03
N PHE A 109 5.14 -5.88 16.19
CA PHE A 109 4.50 -6.76 17.14
C PHE A 109 5.50 -7.09 18.25
N LEU A 110 5.12 -6.82 19.49
CA LEU A 110 5.88 -7.15 20.69
C LEU A 110 5.19 -8.30 21.44
N ASN A 111 5.93 -9.30 21.85
CA ASN A 111 5.48 -10.40 22.66
C ASN A 111 6.54 -10.78 23.69
N ASP A 112 6.32 -10.45 24.96
CA ASP A 112 7.22 -10.75 26.09
C ASP A 112 8.70 -10.36 25.88
N GLY A 113 8.92 -9.23 25.20
CA GLY A 113 10.26 -8.70 24.90
C GLY A 113 10.80 -9.08 23.52
N ASP A 114 10.22 -10.06 22.85
CA ASP A 114 10.52 -10.34 21.45
C ASP A 114 9.79 -9.34 20.54
N SER A 115 10.49 -8.84 19.53
CA SER A 115 9.96 -7.87 18.59
C SER A 115 10.03 -8.41 17.17
N GLU A 116 8.88 -8.43 16.50
CA GLU A 116 8.76 -8.74 15.07
C GLU A 116 8.29 -7.49 14.32
N GLN A 117 8.99 -7.15 13.24
CA GLN A 117 8.66 -6.01 12.39
C GLN A 117 8.26 -6.48 11.01
N PHE A 118 7.15 -5.96 10.53
CA PHE A 118 6.62 -6.26 9.21
C PHE A 118 6.33 -4.96 8.44
N GLU A 119 6.91 -4.84 7.25
CA GLU A 119 6.74 -3.67 6.38
C GLU A 119 6.10 -4.09 5.05
N TYR A 120 5.13 -3.27 4.58
CA TYR A 120 4.48 -3.49 3.29
C TYR A 120 4.07 -2.18 2.62
N ALA A 121 4.06 -2.17 1.28
CA ALA A 121 3.43 -1.11 0.51
C ALA A 121 1.91 -1.21 0.68
N VAL A 122 1.25 -0.07 0.95
CA VAL A 122 -0.20 -0.06 1.20
C VAL A 122 -0.99 -0.51 -0.03
N ALA A 123 -0.46 -0.30 -1.24
CA ALA A 123 -1.04 -0.75 -2.51
C ALA A 123 -0.77 -2.23 -2.83
N ASP A 124 -0.14 -3.00 -1.92
CA ASP A 124 0.05 -4.44 -2.08
C ASP A 124 -0.75 -5.24 -1.06
N SER A 125 -1.08 -6.49 -1.41
CA SER A 125 -1.68 -7.44 -0.48
C SER A 125 -0.67 -7.81 0.62
N SER A 126 -1.17 -8.01 1.82
CA SER A 126 -0.36 -8.34 2.98
C SER A 126 -1.10 -9.22 3.96
N GLN A 127 -0.34 -9.97 4.75
CA GLN A 127 -0.82 -10.65 5.95
C GLN A 127 0.03 -10.20 7.12
N HIS A 128 -0.59 -9.88 8.24
CA HIS A 128 0.10 -9.45 9.44
C HIS A 128 -0.74 -9.75 10.68
N ARG A 129 -0.10 -9.68 11.83
CA ARG A 129 -0.75 -9.82 13.14
C ARG A 129 -0.94 -8.46 13.79
N GLU A 130 -2.08 -8.27 14.41
CA GLU A 130 -2.41 -7.11 15.24
C GLU A 130 -2.80 -7.57 16.63
N VAL A 131 -2.43 -6.76 17.62
CA VAL A 131 -2.80 -7.02 19.03
C VAL A 131 -3.38 -5.75 19.63
N SER A 132 -4.44 -5.93 20.41
CA SER A 132 -5.00 -4.86 21.23
C SER A 132 -5.31 -5.39 22.63
N ALA A 133 -5.00 -4.60 23.65
CA ALA A 133 -5.34 -4.94 25.03
C ALA A 133 -6.87 -4.92 25.20
N VAL A 134 -7.38 -5.93 25.91
CA VAL A 134 -8.79 -6.04 26.32
C VAL A 134 -8.87 -6.38 27.81
N ALA A 135 -10.07 -6.34 28.38
CA ALA A 135 -10.25 -6.73 29.78
C ALA A 135 -9.82 -8.18 29.98
N GLY A 136 -8.82 -8.40 30.84
CA GLY A 136 -8.30 -9.72 31.20
C GLY A 136 -7.33 -10.35 30.20
N GLY A 137 -6.93 -9.65 29.12
CA GLY A 137 -6.04 -10.24 28.13
C GLY A 137 -5.73 -9.38 26.92
N PHE A 138 -5.52 -10.07 25.81
CA PHE A 138 -5.19 -9.48 24.52
C PHE A 138 -6.11 -10.05 23.44
N ARG A 139 -6.58 -9.18 22.56
CA ARG A 139 -7.22 -9.56 21.32
C ARG A 139 -6.15 -9.65 20.26
N VAL A 140 -5.90 -10.86 19.75
CA VAL A 140 -4.93 -11.14 18.70
C VAL A 140 -5.68 -11.38 17.40
N SER A 141 -5.38 -10.60 16.37
CA SER A 141 -6.03 -10.69 15.08
C SER A 141 -5.01 -11.02 13.99
N ASP A 142 -5.24 -12.09 13.24
CA ASP A 142 -4.52 -12.37 11.98
C ASP A 142 -5.29 -11.72 10.85
N VAL A 143 -4.70 -10.70 10.25
CA VAL A 143 -5.32 -9.83 9.25
C VAL A 143 -4.78 -10.15 7.87
N SER A 144 -5.67 -10.32 6.90
CA SER A 144 -5.35 -10.47 5.48
C SER A 144 -5.92 -9.28 4.71
N ARG A 145 -5.07 -8.66 3.89
CA ARG A 145 -5.43 -7.55 3.01
C ARG A 145 -5.25 -7.97 1.56
N ARG A 146 -6.29 -7.77 0.76
CA ARG A 146 -6.28 -7.94 -0.69
C ARG A 146 -6.50 -6.59 -1.36
N ILE A 147 -5.71 -6.30 -2.39
CA ILE A 147 -5.76 -5.02 -3.09
C ILE A 147 -6.20 -5.25 -4.54
N GLU A 148 -7.17 -4.43 -4.97
CA GLU A 148 -7.59 -4.35 -6.36
C GLU A 148 -7.41 -2.91 -6.85
N LEU A 149 -6.86 -2.77 -8.04
CA LEU A 149 -6.69 -1.50 -8.75
C LEU A 149 -7.52 -1.52 -10.02
N GLU A 150 -8.38 -0.53 -10.16
CA GLU A 150 -8.98 -0.15 -11.44
C GLU A 150 -8.42 1.20 -11.88
N ALA A 151 -7.97 1.28 -13.13
CA ALA A 151 -7.60 2.56 -13.74
C ALA A 151 -8.32 2.73 -15.07
N ARG A 152 -8.87 3.93 -15.27
CA ARG A 152 -9.46 4.36 -16.53
C ARG A 152 -8.65 5.50 -17.08
N THR A 153 -8.12 5.32 -18.28
CA THR A 153 -7.22 6.27 -18.90
C THR A 153 -7.77 6.69 -20.24
N THR A 154 -7.66 7.97 -20.52
CA THR A 154 -8.04 8.57 -21.80
C THR A 154 -6.81 9.13 -22.48
N LEU A 155 -6.58 8.75 -23.73
CA LEU A 155 -5.64 9.38 -24.61
C LEU A 155 -6.40 10.27 -25.60
N TYR A 156 -5.88 11.47 -25.76
CA TYR A 156 -6.44 12.45 -26.70
C TYR A 156 -5.33 13.02 -27.58
N LEU A 157 -5.50 12.94 -28.89
CA LEU A 157 -4.54 13.39 -29.89
C LEU A 157 -5.04 14.67 -30.54
N GLN A 158 -4.29 15.75 -30.39
CA GLN A 158 -4.61 17.06 -30.97
C GLN A 158 -3.57 17.44 -32.04
N PRO A 159 -3.99 17.84 -33.25
CA PRO A 159 -3.06 18.40 -34.22
C PRO A 159 -2.37 19.64 -33.64
N GLU A 160 -1.06 19.73 -33.80
CA GLU A 160 -0.26 20.90 -33.48
C GLU A 160 0.49 21.35 -34.75
N GLY A 161 -0.27 21.95 -35.65
CA GLY A 161 0.17 22.22 -37.02
C GLY A 161 0.10 20.98 -37.93
N GLU A 162 0.78 21.03 -39.07
CA GLU A 162 0.66 19.97 -40.11
C GLU A 162 1.51 18.71 -39.80
N ARG A 163 2.58 18.84 -39.01
CA ARG A 163 3.59 17.79 -38.81
C ARG A 163 3.69 17.29 -37.39
N ARG A 164 2.97 17.88 -36.46
CA ARG A 164 3.07 17.54 -35.04
C ARG A 164 1.71 17.20 -34.45
N THR A 165 1.75 16.35 -33.46
CA THR A 165 0.57 15.95 -32.69
C THR A 165 0.87 16.02 -31.20
N ARG A 166 0.04 16.73 -30.47
CA ARG A 166 0.03 16.74 -29.01
C ARG A 166 -0.79 15.56 -28.53
N ILE A 167 -0.23 14.78 -27.64
CA ILE A 167 -0.85 13.62 -27.00
C ILE A 167 -1.01 13.93 -25.54
N THR A 168 -2.24 13.88 -25.06
CA THR A 168 -2.58 14.11 -23.65
C THR A 168 -3.13 12.82 -23.05
N VAL A 169 -2.65 12.43 -21.89
CA VAL A 169 -3.10 11.27 -21.10
C VAL A 169 -3.77 11.77 -19.83
N LYS A 170 -4.99 11.33 -19.58
CA LYS A 170 -5.73 11.60 -18.35
C LYS A 170 -6.11 10.28 -17.71
N ALA A 171 -5.69 10.04 -16.48
CA ALA A 171 -5.99 8.80 -15.77
C ALA A 171 -6.77 9.07 -14.49
N SER A 172 -7.72 8.20 -14.20
CA SER A 172 -8.42 8.09 -12.93
C SER A 172 -8.21 6.70 -12.36
N TYR A 173 -8.05 6.62 -11.06
CA TYR A 173 -7.72 5.41 -10.34
C TYR A 173 -8.70 5.16 -9.22
N GLU A 174 -9.00 3.89 -8.99
CA GLU A 174 -9.71 3.39 -7.83
C GLU A 174 -8.91 2.23 -7.24
N VAL A 175 -8.50 2.37 -5.98
CA VAL A 175 -7.82 1.34 -5.20
C VAL A 175 -8.81 0.82 -4.18
N SER A 176 -9.18 -0.45 -4.28
CA SER A 176 -10.03 -1.15 -3.32
C SER A 176 -9.18 -2.01 -2.41
N ILE A 177 -9.37 -1.84 -1.11
CA ILE A 177 -8.67 -2.57 -0.05
C ILE A 177 -9.70 -3.45 0.65
N GLU A 178 -9.63 -4.75 0.42
CA GLU A 178 -10.44 -5.73 1.12
C GLU A 178 -9.67 -6.25 2.33
N VAL A 179 -10.27 -6.16 3.51
CA VAL A 179 -9.70 -6.62 4.80
C VAL A 179 -10.56 -7.73 5.37
N SER A 180 -9.94 -8.85 5.68
CA SER A 180 -10.56 -9.99 6.34
C SER A 180 -9.57 -10.64 7.30
N GLY A 181 -10.04 -11.53 8.15
CA GLY A 181 -9.14 -12.23 9.07
C GLY A 181 -9.85 -13.07 10.12
N SER A 182 -9.07 -13.39 11.13
CA SER A 182 -9.55 -14.08 12.33
C SER A 182 -9.05 -13.41 13.60
N VAL A 183 -9.76 -13.59 14.67
CA VAL A 183 -9.45 -13.02 15.97
C VAL A 183 -9.63 -14.07 17.07
N VAL A 184 -8.71 -14.05 18.02
CA VAL A 184 -8.76 -14.83 19.25
C VAL A 184 -8.51 -13.93 20.45
N VAL A 185 -8.98 -14.34 21.62
CA VAL A 185 -8.65 -13.70 22.90
C VAL A 185 -7.63 -14.56 23.62
N MET A 186 -6.49 -13.96 23.99
CA MET A 186 -5.43 -14.58 24.78
C MET A 186 -5.42 -13.97 26.19
N PRO A 187 -5.57 -14.76 27.26
CA PRO A 187 -5.43 -14.26 28.62
C PRO A 187 -3.99 -13.80 28.90
N ARG A 188 -3.81 -12.94 29.92
CA ARG A 188 -2.48 -12.48 30.32
C ARG A 188 -1.63 -13.56 30.99
N ASP A 189 -2.26 -14.54 31.58
CA ASP A 189 -1.68 -15.60 32.40
C ASP A 189 -1.63 -16.98 31.72
N ALA A 190 -2.01 -17.05 30.46
CA ALA A 190 -2.05 -18.29 29.70
C ALA A 190 -1.41 -18.14 28.32
N ASP A 191 -0.78 -19.21 27.84
CA ASP A 191 -0.16 -19.29 26.52
C ASP A 191 -1.13 -19.69 25.42
N GLU A 192 -2.31 -20.16 25.79
CA GLU A 192 -3.35 -20.61 24.86
C GLU A 192 -4.52 -19.63 24.78
N ALA A 193 -5.08 -19.50 23.60
CA ALA A 193 -6.28 -18.68 23.39
C ALA A 193 -7.50 -19.27 24.11
N ILE A 194 -8.32 -18.39 24.69
CA ILE A 194 -9.59 -18.77 25.28
C ILE A 194 -10.73 -18.47 24.32
N GLY A 195 -11.55 -19.48 24.07
CA GLY A 195 -12.75 -19.36 23.25
C GLY A 195 -12.53 -19.68 21.76
N PRO A 196 -13.60 -19.56 20.99
CA PRO A 196 -13.56 -19.87 19.56
C PRO A 196 -12.77 -18.82 18.78
N VAL A 197 -12.17 -19.27 17.66
CA VAL A 197 -11.63 -18.35 16.64
C VAL A 197 -12.79 -17.68 15.92
N GLU A 198 -12.92 -16.38 16.06
CA GLU A 198 -13.92 -15.60 15.35
C GLU A 198 -13.36 -15.10 14.03
N LYS A 199 -14.12 -15.19 12.94
CA LYS A 199 -13.78 -14.61 11.65
C LYS A 199 -14.42 -13.24 11.49
N PHE A 200 -13.73 -12.34 10.81
CA PHE A 200 -14.25 -11.02 10.46
C PHE A 200 -14.03 -10.69 8.98
N GLY A 201 -14.83 -9.78 8.44
CA GLY A 201 -14.78 -9.33 7.05
C GLY A 201 -15.54 -10.25 6.09
N PRO A 202 -15.42 -10.03 4.78
CA PRO A 202 -14.61 -8.95 4.20
C PRO A 202 -15.19 -7.55 4.48
N ARG A 203 -14.30 -6.59 4.69
CA ARG A 203 -14.62 -5.17 4.75
C ARG A 203 -13.84 -4.49 3.62
N VAL A 204 -14.53 -3.72 2.78
CA VAL A 204 -13.94 -3.06 1.60
C VAL A 204 -13.89 -1.56 1.83
N GLU A 205 -12.73 -0.98 1.59
CA GLU A 205 -12.48 0.46 1.56
C GLU A 205 -11.97 0.86 0.17
N SER A 206 -12.36 2.04 -0.32
CA SER A 206 -12.01 2.52 -1.66
C SER A 206 -11.37 3.89 -1.58
N ILE A 207 -10.28 4.07 -2.34
CA ILE A 207 -9.56 5.34 -2.49
C ILE A 207 -9.60 5.71 -3.96
N GLN A 208 -10.11 6.91 -4.28
CA GLN A 208 -10.23 7.40 -5.65
C GLN A 208 -9.40 8.68 -5.83
N PHE A 209 -8.66 8.76 -6.93
CA PHE A 209 -7.88 9.95 -7.28
C PHE A 209 -7.68 10.04 -8.81
N SER A 210 -7.18 11.16 -9.30
CA SER A 210 -6.94 11.36 -10.73
C SER A 210 -5.73 12.27 -11.01
N THR A 211 -5.14 12.13 -12.20
CA THR A 211 -4.03 12.98 -12.64
C THR A 211 -4.48 14.36 -13.14
N PHE A 212 -5.76 14.54 -13.43
CA PHE A 212 -6.30 15.78 -14.03
C PHE A 212 -7.20 16.60 -13.09
N ARG A 213 -7.47 16.12 -11.89
CA ARG A 213 -8.24 16.82 -10.85
C ARG A 213 -7.54 16.67 -9.48
N PRO A 214 -6.36 17.26 -9.31
CA PRO A 214 -5.65 17.18 -8.04
C PRO A 214 -6.51 17.84 -6.94
N GLY A 215 -6.56 17.19 -5.77
CA GLY A 215 -7.32 17.69 -4.61
C GLY A 215 -8.79 17.26 -4.53
N GLN A 216 -9.31 16.52 -5.51
CA GLN A 216 -10.64 15.89 -5.44
C GLN A 216 -10.56 14.40 -5.06
N ASP A 217 -9.48 14.04 -4.37
CA ASP A 217 -9.22 12.66 -3.98
C ASP A 217 -10.15 12.25 -2.84
N ARG A 218 -10.82 11.12 -2.99
CA ARG A 218 -11.52 10.46 -1.89
C ARG A 218 -10.51 9.67 -1.09
N ARG A 219 -10.45 9.93 0.20
CA ARG A 219 -9.55 9.27 1.16
C ARG A 219 -10.34 8.27 1.98
N SER A 220 -9.70 7.20 2.41
CA SER A 220 -10.23 6.27 3.38
C SER A 220 -9.23 6.06 4.52
N GLY A 221 -9.71 6.12 5.77
CA GLY A 221 -8.90 5.86 6.96
C GLY A 221 -7.62 6.70 7.10
N GLY A 222 -7.59 7.93 6.51
CA GLY A 222 -6.39 8.78 6.50
C GLY A 222 -5.36 8.40 5.43
N LEU A 223 -5.58 7.32 4.69
CA LEU A 223 -4.72 6.89 3.58
C LEU A 223 -4.90 7.78 2.36
N THR A 224 -3.81 8.00 1.65
CA THR A 224 -3.80 8.71 0.36
C THR A 224 -3.05 7.88 -0.66
N CYS A 225 -3.48 7.92 -1.92
CA CYS A 225 -2.76 7.28 -3.01
C CYS A 225 -2.42 8.31 -4.09
N ARG A 226 -1.36 8.01 -4.84
CA ARG A 226 -0.92 8.79 -6.01
C ARG A 226 -0.51 7.83 -7.12
N THR A 227 -0.55 8.28 -8.36
CA THR A 227 0.05 7.50 -9.44
C THR A 227 1.58 7.52 -9.33
N THR A 228 2.21 6.42 -9.70
CA THR A 228 3.67 6.35 -9.92
C THR A 228 4.08 6.99 -11.25
N GLY A 229 3.11 7.15 -12.17
CA GLY A 229 3.35 7.60 -13.54
C GLY A 229 3.62 6.47 -14.54
N ASP A 230 3.78 5.23 -14.09
CA ASP A 230 4.13 4.10 -14.97
C ASP A 230 3.06 3.81 -16.03
N LEU A 231 1.78 3.98 -15.71
CA LEU A 231 0.70 3.78 -16.67
C LEU A 231 0.71 4.87 -17.74
N GLU A 232 0.77 6.13 -17.31
CA GLU A 232 0.80 7.30 -18.21
C GLU A 232 2.03 7.24 -19.12
N HIS A 233 3.19 6.93 -18.55
CA HIS A 233 4.44 6.81 -19.30
C HIS A 233 4.37 5.68 -20.33
N SER A 234 3.84 4.52 -19.95
CA SER A 234 3.66 3.39 -20.87
C SER A 234 2.75 3.75 -22.04
N LEU A 235 1.67 4.48 -21.79
CA LEU A 235 0.73 4.91 -22.82
C LEU A 235 1.32 6.00 -23.74
N ILE A 236 2.06 6.95 -23.17
CA ILE A 236 2.79 7.96 -23.95
C ILE A 236 3.85 7.29 -24.84
N ALA A 237 4.57 6.29 -24.32
CA ALA A 237 5.55 5.55 -25.11
C ALA A 237 4.93 4.79 -26.28
N LEU A 238 3.72 4.20 -26.09
CA LEU A 238 2.99 3.59 -27.19
C LEU A 238 2.60 4.60 -28.27
N ALA A 239 2.26 5.82 -27.90
CA ALA A 239 1.88 6.86 -28.83
C ALA A 239 3.09 7.59 -29.48
N ASN A 240 4.29 7.43 -28.94
CA ASN A 240 5.52 8.05 -29.43
C ASN A 240 6.45 7.01 -30.05
N PRO A 241 6.55 6.91 -31.40
CA PRO A 241 7.41 5.95 -32.07
C PRO A 241 8.91 6.16 -31.79
N ALA A 242 9.34 7.38 -31.47
CA ALA A 242 10.73 7.68 -31.16
C ALA A 242 11.17 7.25 -29.73
N ALA A 243 10.23 6.94 -28.84
CA ALA A 243 10.53 6.48 -27.48
C ALA A 243 10.80 4.97 -27.38
N ALA A 244 10.77 4.24 -28.50
CA ALA A 244 10.90 2.78 -28.56
C ALA A 244 12.30 2.29 -29.00
N ILE A 245 13.34 3.17 -28.95
CA ILE A 245 14.72 2.85 -29.33
C ILE A 245 15.59 2.74 -28.08
#